data_3e12b6b4814a567ee0b2229eeb7d7da8
#
_entry.id   3e12b6b4814a567ee0b2229eeb7d7da8
#
_cell.length_a   1.000
_cell.length_b   1.000
_cell.length_c   1.000
_cell.angle_alpha   90.00
_cell.angle_beta   90.00
_cell.angle_gamma   90.00
#
_symmetry.space_group_name_H-M   'P 1'
#
loop_
_entity.id
_entity.type
_entity.pdbx_description
1 polymer ?
#
loop_
_entity_poly.entity_id
_entity_poly.type
_entity_poly.pdbx_seq_one_letter_code
_entity_poly.pdbx_strand_id
1 'polypeptide(L)'
;MNQTKIVIKEIEVSSEYDCETVLALITSVQMVYRNQYINCLASHSHDRRIQPAPARNLRPSAHGVYATVARRRIVVGELDFLRQSKIKGLPSDTQAQPALGVAVNGRLAGVVYFDHQSVRRTSPHKLKLIIVVILAIALIALSYFALRQP
;
A
#
# COMPACT_ATOMS: atom_id res chain seq x y z
N MET A 1 15.92 16.40 -0.51
CA MET A 1 15.75 14.96 -0.18
C MET A 1 14.57 14.41 -0.98
N ASN A 2 14.83 13.46 -1.85
CA ASN A 2 13.76 12.75 -2.55
C ASN A 2 13.11 11.80 -1.55
N GLN A 3 11.85 12.02 -1.20
CA GLN A 3 11.10 11.06 -0.41
C GLN A 3 10.59 9.96 -1.33
N THR A 4 11.00 8.74 -1.06
CA THR A 4 10.46 7.56 -1.73
C THR A 4 9.17 7.16 -1.04
N LYS A 5 8.08 7.13 -1.78
CA LYS A 5 6.77 6.66 -1.30
C LYS A 5 6.56 5.22 -1.76
N ILE A 6 6.15 4.36 -0.85
CA ILE A 6 5.74 3.01 -1.18
C ILE A 6 4.30 3.04 -1.66
N VAL A 7 4.04 2.38 -2.77
CA VAL A 7 2.71 2.25 -3.35
C VAL A 7 2.43 0.78 -3.67
N ILE A 8 1.16 0.41 -3.62
CA ILE A 8 0.71 -0.91 -4.08
C ILE A 8 0.74 -0.90 -5.60
N LYS A 9 1.48 -1.83 -6.19
CA LYS A 9 1.56 -2.02 -7.64
C LYS A 9 0.48 -2.95 -8.14
N GLU A 10 0.32 -4.10 -7.48
CA GLU A 10 -0.58 -5.17 -7.89
C GLU A 10 -0.98 -6.02 -6.70
N ILE A 11 -2.18 -6.56 -6.73
CA ILE A 11 -2.69 -7.51 -5.76
C ILE A 11 -3.15 -8.75 -6.54
N GLU A 12 -2.42 -9.85 -6.37
CA GLU A 12 -2.80 -11.14 -6.92
C GLU A 12 -3.55 -11.94 -5.84
N VAL A 13 -4.70 -12.48 -6.19
CA VAL A 13 -5.50 -13.32 -5.30
C VAL A 13 -5.72 -14.69 -5.92
N SER A 14 -5.74 -15.73 -5.09
CA SER A 14 -6.13 -17.06 -5.56
C SER A 14 -7.65 -17.10 -5.83
N SER A 15 -8.09 -18.05 -6.65
CA SER A 15 -9.50 -18.19 -7.04
C SER A 15 -10.47 -18.41 -5.86
N GLU A 16 -9.97 -18.80 -4.70
CA GLU A 16 -10.77 -19.06 -3.49
C GLU A 16 -11.03 -17.80 -2.64
N TYR A 17 -10.36 -16.68 -2.93
CA TYR A 17 -10.39 -15.48 -2.09
C TYR A 17 -10.66 -14.25 -2.95
N ASP A 18 -11.21 -13.22 -2.32
CA ASP A 18 -11.33 -11.88 -2.88
C ASP A 18 -10.22 -10.94 -2.34
N CYS A 19 -10.04 -9.82 -3.00
CA CYS A 19 -9.04 -8.83 -2.64
C CYS A 19 -9.25 -8.27 -1.21
N GLU A 20 -10.49 -8.05 -0.80
CA GLU A 20 -10.81 -7.50 0.53
C GLU A 20 -10.45 -8.49 1.63
N THR A 21 -10.77 -9.77 1.43
CA THR A 21 -10.38 -10.84 2.36
C THR A 21 -8.86 -10.95 2.50
N VAL A 22 -8.13 -10.90 1.38
CA VAL A 22 -6.66 -10.95 1.39
C VAL A 22 -6.09 -9.75 2.17
N LEU A 23 -6.58 -8.54 1.93
CA LEU A 23 -6.16 -7.35 2.65
C LEU A 23 -6.50 -7.42 4.14
N ALA A 24 -7.70 -7.90 4.50
CA ALA A 24 -8.10 -8.10 5.89
C ALA A 24 -7.21 -9.11 6.62
N LEU A 25 -6.80 -10.19 5.94
CA LEU A 25 -5.90 -11.21 6.49
C LEU A 25 -4.47 -10.66 6.67
N ILE A 26 -3.93 -9.95 5.68
CA ILE A 26 -2.57 -9.39 5.78
C ILE A 26 -2.52 -8.33 6.89
N THR A 27 -3.50 -7.45 6.98
CA THR A 27 -3.54 -6.40 8.01
C THR A 27 -3.88 -6.93 9.41
N SER A 28 -4.37 -8.16 9.53
CA SER A 28 -4.66 -8.79 10.84
C SER A 28 -3.45 -8.88 11.75
N VAL A 29 -2.24 -8.89 11.20
CA VAL A 29 -0.98 -9.01 11.94
C VAL A 29 -0.25 -7.67 12.12
N GLN A 30 -0.83 -6.55 11.68
CA GLN A 30 -0.20 -5.21 11.71
C GLN A 30 0.26 -4.76 13.10
N MET A 31 -0.36 -5.27 14.16
CA MET A 31 -0.01 -4.90 15.53
C MET A 31 1.34 -5.47 15.97
N VAL A 32 1.73 -6.63 15.44
CA VAL A 32 2.95 -7.35 15.83
C VAL A 32 3.99 -7.41 14.71
N TYR A 33 3.59 -7.22 13.46
CA TYR A 33 4.48 -7.19 12.32
C TYR A 33 4.42 -5.81 11.66
N ARG A 34 5.39 -4.97 12.02
CA ARG A 34 5.44 -3.58 11.58
C ARG A 34 6.59 -3.37 10.63
N ASN A 35 6.28 -3.05 9.41
CA ASN A 35 7.22 -2.55 8.41
C ASN A 35 6.50 -1.55 7.49
N GLN A 36 7.27 -0.91 6.62
CA GLN A 36 6.75 0.11 5.72
C GLN A 36 5.67 -0.42 4.75
N TYR A 37 5.73 -1.70 4.38
CA TYR A 37 4.77 -2.32 3.47
C TYR A 37 3.44 -2.61 4.17
N ILE A 38 3.48 -3.16 5.38
CA ILE A 38 2.27 -3.34 6.22
C ILE A 38 1.60 -2.01 6.51
N ASN A 39 2.38 -0.97 6.80
CA ASN A 39 1.82 0.37 7.04
C ASN A 39 1.13 0.93 5.78
N CYS A 40 1.70 0.72 4.60
CA CYS A 40 1.09 1.08 3.33
C CYS A 40 -0.25 0.34 3.12
N LEU A 41 -0.28 -0.97 3.39
CA LEU A 41 -1.49 -1.79 3.28
C LEU A 41 -2.54 -1.40 4.31
N ALA A 42 -2.16 -1.11 5.54
CA ALA A 42 -3.08 -0.67 6.58
C ALA A 42 -3.76 0.64 6.21
N SER A 43 -3.01 1.62 5.69
CA SER A 43 -3.57 2.87 5.17
C SER A 43 -4.53 2.62 4.01
N HIS A 44 -4.13 1.81 3.03
CA HIS A 44 -4.97 1.47 1.87
C HIS A 44 -6.27 0.77 2.27
N SER A 45 -6.20 -0.17 3.22
CA SER A 45 -7.36 -0.88 3.75
C SER A 45 -8.28 0.05 4.54
N HIS A 46 -7.71 0.97 5.32
CA HIS A 46 -8.47 1.97 6.07
C HIS A 46 -9.27 2.88 5.12
N ASP A 47 -8.65 3.37 4.05
CA ASP A 47 -9.29 4.22 3.04
C ASP A 47 -10.47 3.51 2.35
N ARG A 48 -10.36 2.19 2.20
CA ARG A 48 -11.43 1.32 1.66
C ARG A 48 -12.41 0.80 2.71
N ARG A 49 -12.26 1.18 3.97
CA ARG A 49 -13.07 0.71 5.11
C ARG A 49 -13.01 -0.81 5.32
N ILE A 50 -11.90 -1.44 4.92
CA ILE A 50 -11.63 -2.85 5.16
C ILE A 50 -11.09 -3.00 6.58
N GLN A 51 -11.78 -3.78 7.41
CA GLN A 51 -11.34 -4.05 8.78
C GLN A 51 -10.34 -5.21 8.81
N PRO A 52 -9.27 -5.11 9.61
CA PRO A 52 -8.39 -6.25 9.83
C PRO A 52 -9.17 -7.44 10.40
N ALA A 53 -8.88 -8.64 9.91
CA ALA A 53 -9.46 -9.84 10.47
C ALA A 53 -8.97 -10.07 11.91
N PRO A 54 -9.83 -10.55 12.84
CA PRO A 54 -9.41 -10.80 14.22
C PRO A 54 -8.46 -11.98 14.29
N ALA A 55 -7.18 -11.70 14.52
CA ALA A 55 -6.13 -12.71 14.65
C ALA A 55 -5.86 -13.08 16.11
N ARG A 56 -5.55 -14.36 16.33
CA ARG A 56 -5.13 -14.93 17.60
C ARG A 56 -3.85 -15.73 17.45
N ASN A 57 -3.21 -16.08 18.56
CA ASN A 57 -1.99 -16.90 18.58
C ASN A 57 -0.88 -16.34 17.68
N LEU A 58 -0.68 -15.03 17.75
CA LEU A 58 0.29 -14.31 16.96
C LEU A 58 1.73 -14.73 17.36
N ARG A 59 2.49 -15.23 16.40
CA ARG A 59 3.90 -15.61 16.57
C ARG A 59 4.73 -14.83 15.53
N PRO A 60 5.24 -13.65 15.91
CA PRO A 60 6.04 -12.83 15.01
C PRO A 60 7.45 -13.41 14.80
N SER A 61 7.99 -13.17 13.62
CA SER A 61 9.38 -13.36 13.26
C SER A 61 9.90 -12.12 12.52
N ALA A 62 11.18 -12.10 12.14
CA ALA A 62 11.77 -10.97 11.46
C ALA A 62 11.12 -10.69 10.08
N HIS A 63 10.67 -11.73 9.38
CA HIS A 63 10.20 -11.67 7.99
C HIS A 63 8.73 -12.02 7.80
N GLY A 64 8.02 -12.30 8.89
CA GLY A 64 6.62 -12.64 8.81
C GLY A 64 6.02 -13.07 10.15
N VAL A 65 4.76 -13.50 10.11
CA VAL A 65 3.99 -13.87 11.30
C VAL A 65 3.15 -15.09 11.03
N TYR A 66 3.13 -16.00 12.00
CA TYR A 66 2.13 -17.07 12.08
C TYR A 66 0.99 -16.61 13.00
N ALA A 67 -0.23 -16.83 12.58
CA ALA A 67 -1.41 -16.48 13.36
C ALA A 67 -2.58 -17.44 13.09
N THR A 68 -3.68 -17.24 13.79
CA THR A 68 -4.93 -17.97 13.60
C THR A 68 -6.06 -16.97 13.41
N VAL A 69 -6.80 -17.09 12.31
CA VAL A 69 -8.01 -16.31 12.01
C VAL A 69 -9.16 -17.28 11.72
N ALA A 70 -10.28 -17.13 12.42
CA ALA A 70 -11.45 -17.98 12.26
C ALA A 70 -11.11 -19.49 12.28
N ARG A 71 -10.26 -19.92 13.23
CA ARG A 71 -9.75 -21.30 13.39
C ARG A 71 -8.87 -21.79 12.24
N ARG A 72 -8.53 -20.95 11.28
CA ARG A 72 -7.60 -21.28 10.18
C ARG A 72 -6.22 -20.77 10.52
N ARG A 73 -5.19 -21.56 10.22
CA ARG A 73 -3.80 -21.13 10.35
C ARG A 73 -3.48 -20.20 9.20
N ILE A 74 -2.99 -19.00 9.53
CA ILE A 74 -2.48 -18.04 8.54
C ILE A 74 -0.99 -17.82 8.71
N VAL A 75 -0.33 -17.51 7.61
CA VAL A 75 1.07 -17.09 7.55
C VAL A 75 1.12 -15.84 6.69
N VAL A 76 1.63 -14.75 7.26
CA VAL A 76 1.77 -13.46 6.56
C VAL A 76 3.23 -13.06 6.57
N GLY A 77 3.77 -12.64 5.45
CA GLY A 77 5.14 -12.17 5.40
C GLY A 77 5.70 -12.05 4.00
N GLU A 78 7.01 -11.88 3.92
CA GLU A 78 7.76 -11.85 2.67
C GLU A 78 7.68 -13.21 1.96
N LEU A 79 7.79 -13.22 0.62
CA LEU A 79 7.67 -14.46 -0.16
C LEU A 79 8.69 -15.53 0.24
N ASP A 80 9.91 -15.13 0.59
CA ASP A 80 10.93 -16.05 1.05
C ASP A 80 10.58 -16.70 2.40
N PHE A 81 9.96 -15.93 3.30
CA PHE A 81 9.44 -16.46 4.55
C PHE A 81 8.31 -17.48 4.31
N LEU A 82 7.41 -17.20 3.39
CA LEU A 82 6.36 -18.15 2.99
C LEU A 82 6.95 -19.41 2.37
N ARG A 83 8.01 -19.28 1.56
CA ARG A 83 8.71 -20.41 0.96
C ARG A 83 9.37 -21.29 2.01
N GLN A 84 10.06 -20.70 2.98
CA GLN A 84 10.64 -21.41 4.14
C GLN A 84 9.57 -22.10 4.98
N SER A 85 8.37 -21.51 5.06
CA SER A 85 7.19 -22.08 5.74
C SER A 85 6.48 -23.18 4.93
N LYS A 86 7.06 -23.61 3.79
CA LYS A 86 6.54 -24.66 2.91
C LYS A 86 5.13 -24.40 2.39
N ILE A 87 4.80 -23.13 2.12
CA ILE A 87 3.52 -22.76 1.55
C ILE A 87 3.43 -23.21 0.09
N LYS A 88 2.29 -23.78 -0.28
CA LYS A 88 2.00 -24.22 -1.66
C LYS A 88 1.37 -23.09 -2.47
N GLY A 89 1.66 -23.08 -3.77
CA GLY A 89 1.08 -22.13 -4.71
C GLY A 89 1.81 -20.79 -4.80
N LEU A 90 3.04 -20.71 -4.28
CA LEU A 90 3.87 -19.52 -4.44
C LEU A 90 4.30 -19.33 -5.90
N PRO A 91 4.39 -18.07 -6.37
CA PRO A 91 4.89 -17.79 -7.71
C PRO A 91 6.32 -18.29 -7.88
N SER A 92 6.61 -18.85 -9.05
CA SER A 92 7.94 -19.45 -9.36
C SER A 92 9.00 -18.38 -9.54
N ASP A 93 8.63 -17.22 -10.06
CA ASP A 93 9.54 -16.10 -10.28
C ASP A 93 9.64 -15.25 -9.00
N THR A 94 10.83 -15.22 -8.47
CA THR A 94 11.25 -14.19 -7.53
C THR A 94 11.43 -12.91 -8.34
N GLN A 95 10.32 -12.25 -8.68
CA GLN A 95 10.45 -10.89 -9.18
C GLN A 95 11.18 -10.11 -8.11
N ALA A 96 12.21 -9.36 -8.50
CA ALA A 96 13.03 -8.53 -7.60
C ALA A 96 12.24 -7.36 -6.98
N GLN A 97 10.93 -7.51 -6.84
CA GLN A 97 10.00 -6.55 -6.31
C GLN A 97 9.62 -6.92 -4.87
N PRO A 98 9.56 -5.92 -3.98
CA PRO A 98 9.05 -6.15 -2.63
C PRO A 98 7.62 -6.67 -2.69
N ALA A 99 7.34 -7.74 -1.97
CA ALA A 99 6.02 -8.34 -1.92
C ALA A 99 5.72 -8.89 -0.53
N LEU A 100 4.46 -8.81 -0.13
CA LEU A 100 3.92 -9.49 1.04
C LEU A 100 2.84 -10.46 0.60
N GLY A 101 2.92 -11.67 1.12
CA GLY A 101 1.92 -12.69 0.85
C GLY A 101 1.20 -13.12 2.12
N VAL A 102 0.03 -13.71 1.92
CA VAL A 102 -0.73 -14.40 2.95
C VAL A 102 -1.09 -15.80 2.48
N ALA A 103 -0.91 -16.76 3.36
CA ALA A 103 -1.31 -18.14 3.15
C ALA A 103 -2.33 -18.56 4.21
N VAL A 104 -3.26 -19.40 3.82
CA VAL A 104 -4.28 -19.98 4.69
C VAL A 104 -4.17 -21.50 4.61
N ASN A 105 -4.03 -22.16 5.77
CA ASN A 105 -3.87 -23.61 5.87
C ASN A 105 -2.80 -24.20 4.94
N GLY A 106 -1.68 -23.50 4.77
CA GLY A 106 -0.55 -23.96 3.98
C GLY A 106 -0.64 -23.70 2.47
N ARG A 107 -1.66 -22.97 2.00
CA ARG A 107 -1.83 -22.56 0.60
C ARG A 107 -1.84 -21.05 0.47
N LEU A 108 -1.22 -20.55 -0.58
CA LEU A 108 -1.23 -19.12 -0.88
C LEU A 108 -2.66 -18.63 -1.12
N ALA A 109 -3.07 -17.60 -0.40
CA ALA A 109 -4.35 -16.91 -0.61
C ALA A 109 -4.19 -15.67 -1.47
N GLY A 110 -3.09 -14.94 -1.33
CA GLY A 110 -2.80 -13.77 -2.16
C GLY A 110 -1.43 -13.19 -1.91
N VAL A 111 -1.00 -12.34 -2.83
CA VAL A 111 0.27 -11.60 -2.79
C VAL A 111 0.01 -10.16 -3.16
N VAL A 112 0.63 -9.24 -2.44
CA VAL A 112 0.63 -7.82 -2.75
C VAL A 112 2.04 -7.41 -3.14
N TYR A 113 2.18 -6.87 -4.33
CA TYR A 113 3.44 -6.32 -4.85
C TYR A 113 3.49 -4.82 -4.64
N PHE A 114 4.67 -4.32 -4.30
CA PHE A 114 4.91 -2.90 -4.03
C PHE A 114 5.88 -2.30 -5.03
N ASP A 115 5.77 -0.99 -5.20
CA ASP A 115 6.70 -0.19 -5.97
C ASP A 115 7.16 1.01 -5.15
N HIS A 116 8.34 1.52 -5.48
CA HIS A 116 8.94 2.70 -4.87
C HIS A 116 8.82 3.87 -5.83
N GLN A 117 7.88 4.78 -5.57
CA GLN A 117 7.73 6.00 -6.36
C GLN A 117 8.55 7.15 -5.75
N SER A 118 9.42 7.74 -6.54
CA SER A 118 10.09 8.97 -6.16
C SER A 118 9.11 10.14 -6.24
N VAL A 119 8.72 10.67 -5.09
CA VAL A 119 7.90 11.87 -5.02
C VAL A 119 8.80 13.08 -5.26
N ARG A 120 8.76 13.68 -6.44
CA ARG A 120 9.32 15.01 -6.66
C ARG A 120 8.43 16.00 -5.90
N ARG A 121 8.89 16.50 -4.76
CA ARG A 121 8.26 17.65 -4.12
C ARG A 121 8.35 18.82 -5.09
N THR A 122 7.23 19.24 -5.62
CA THR A 122 7.14 20.56 -6.27
C THR A 122 7.46 21.59 -5.20
N SER A 123 8.56 22.32 -5.38
CA SER A 123 8.99 23.31 -4.42
C SER A 123 7.82 24.29 -4.15
N PRO A 124 7.47 24.59 -2.89
CA PRO A 124 6.37 25.50 -2.56
C PRO A 124 6.59 26.91 -3.16
N HIS A 125 7.83 27.27 -3.49
CA HIS A 125 8.16 28.50 -4.18
C HIS A 125 7.64 28.54 -5.62
N LYS A 126 7.63 27.41 -6.35
CA LYS A 126 7.06 27.36 -7.72
C LYS A 126 5.55 27.52 -7.70
N LEU A 127 4.87 26.95 -6.71
CA LEU A 127 3.42 27.10 -6.56
C LEU A 127 3.03 28.56 -6.23
N LYS A 128 3.78 29.22 -5.33
CA LYS A 128 3.59 30.65 -5.00
C LYS A 128 3.81 31.53 -6.22
N LEU A 129 4.85 31.26 -7.01
CA LEU A 129 5.16 32.01 -8.23
C LEU A 129 4.03 31.90 -9.27
N ILE A 130 3.48 30.71 -9.47
CA ILE A 130 2.36 30.48 -10.40
C ILE A 130 1.11 31.25 -9.95
N ILE A 131 0.78 31.24 -8.67
CA ILE A 131 -0.36 31.98 -8.13
C ILE A 131 -0.17 33.49 -8.32
N VAL A 132 1.03 34.02 -8.07
CA VAL A 132 1.35 35.45 -8.27
C VAL A 132 1.21 35.85 -9.75
N VAL A 133 1.68 35.02 -10.67
CA VAL A 133 1.57 35.27 -12.11
C VAL A 133 0.10 35.27 -12.56
N ILE A 134 -0.72 34.35 -12.09
CA ILE A 134 -2.15 34.28 -12.41
C ILE A 134 -2.88 35.50 -11.87
N LEU A 135 -2.59 35.96 -10.65
CA LEU A 135 -3.15 37.15 -10.04
C LEU A 135 -2.76 38.43 -10.82
N ALA A 136 -1.52 38.56 -11.28
CA ALA A 136 -1.04 39.68 -12.08
C ALA A 136 -1.77 39.74 -13.45
N ILE A 137 -1.96 38.61 -14.12
CA ILE A 137 -2.68 38.54 -15.38
C ILE A 137 -4.15 38.93 -15.20
N ALA A 138 -4.80 38.48 -14.12
CA ALA A 138 -6.19 38.85 -13.82
C ALA A 138 -6.35 40.34 -13.55
N LEU A 139 -5.41 40.98 -12.84
CA LEU A 139 -5.42 42.43 -12.60
C LEU A 139 -5.23 43.25 -13.88
N ILE A 140 -4.35 42.83 -14.78
CA ILE A 140 -4.15 43.45 -16.08
C ILE A 140 -5.42 43.36 -16.95
N ALA A 141 -6.07 42.19 -16.96
CA ALA A 141 -7.31 41.97 -17.70
C ALA A 141 -8.45 42.86 -17.17
N LEU A 142 -8.57 43.00 -15.84
CA LEU A 142 -9.54 43.85 -15.18
C LEU A 142 -9.32 45.36 -15.51
N SER A 143 -8.07 45.82 -15.48
CA SER A 143 -7.73 47.21 -15.81
C SER A 143 -8.01 47.52 -17.29
N TYR A 144 -7.75 46.59 -18.20
CA TYR A 144 -8.05 46.74 -19.62
C TYR A 144 -9.55 46.80 -19.89
N PHE A 145 -10.34 46.04 -19.15
CA PHE A 145 -11.80 46.04 -19.27
C PHE A 145 -12.41 47.34 -18.72
N ALA A 146 -11.87 47.87 -17.61
CA ALA A 146 -12.33 49.12 -17.01
C ALA A 146 -12.07 50.35 -17.90
N LEU A 147 -10.98 50.37 -18.67
CA LEU A 147 -10.63 51.44 -19.60
C LEU A 147 -11.43 51.41 -20.90
N ARG A 148 -12.20 50.37 -21.17
CA ARG A 148 -12.97 50.18 -22.41
C ARG A 148 -14.48 50.43 -22.24
N GLN A 149 -14.91 50.82 -21.06
CA GLN A 149 -16.30 51.25 -20.88
C GLN A 149 -16.44 52.75 -21.30
N PRO A 150 -17.34 53.08 -22.24
CA PRO A 150 -17.58 54.46 -22.67
C PRO A 150 -18.22 55.32 -21.58
#